data_498185efd276f24809af625dc77103c3
#
_entry.id   498185efd276f24809af625dc77103c3
#
_cell.length_a   1.000
_cell.length_b   1.000
_cell.length_c   1.000
_cell.angle_alpha   90.00
_cell.angle_beta   90.00
_cell.angle_gamma   90.00
#
_symmetry.space_group_name_H-M   'P 1'
#
loop_
_entity.id
_entity.type
_entity.pdbx_description
1 polymer ?
#
loop_
_entity_poly.entity_id
_entity_poly.type
_entity_poly.pdbx_seq_one_letter_code
_entity_poly.pdbx_strand_id
1 'polypeptide(L)'
;MRNLKEFEGMTNIDQIAHEIEVCKTYSVDHRARRGWHTETLNQLHPKHIDFTVTEITEASPSAKTFRLTPKCGFVPPFRPGQFINIEMEINGIRTTRAYTISSPMSQRSYYEITVKRAPNAFGSAHMLDDVKLGDTVIASAPSGTFYRLPCVHGKRLVFIAGGSGITPFMSMLQTDYDKMVKDF
;
A
#
# COMPACT_ATOMS: atom_id res chain seq x y z
N MET A 1 -24.36 -11.74 25.87
CA MET A 1 -25.69 -11.27 25.46
C MET A 1 -26.25 -10.46 26.60
N ARG A 2 -26.56 -9.18 26.42
CA ARG A 2 -27.33 -8.42 27.41
C ARG A 2 -28.72 -9.04 27.51
N ASN A 3 -29.19 -9.23 28.74
CA ASN A 3 -30.45 -9.90 29.03
C ASN A 3 -31.59 -8.96 28.65
N LEU A 4 -32.57 -9.39 27.82
CA LEU A 4 -33.74 -8.61 27.46
C LEU A 4 -34.55 -8.10 28.65
N LYS A 5 -34.36 -8.69 29.82
CA LYS A 5 -34.97 -8.23 31.12
C LYS A 5 -34.59 -6.78 31.50
N GLU A 6 -33.48 -6.24 30.97
CA GLU A 6 -33.08 -4.83 31.21
C GLU A 6 -34.00 -3.82 30.50
N PHE A 7 -34.90 -4.29 29.63
CA PHE A 7 -35.80 -3.46 28.83
C PHE A 7 -37.30 -3.66 29.21
N GLU A 8 -37.56 -4.31 30.33
CA GLU A 8 -38.94 -4.45 30.84
C GLU A 8 -39.57 -3.07 31.07
N GLY A 9 -40.66 -2.77 30.34
CA GLY A 9 -41.37 -1.49 30.38
C GLY A 9 -41.22 -0.62 29.11
N MET A 10 -40.43 -1.02 28.13
CA MET A 10 -40.42 -0.35 26.85
C MET A 10 -41.60 -0.81 25.99
N THR A 11 -42.30 0.15 25.38
CA THR A 11 -43.31 -0.11 24.34
C THR A 11 -42.62 -0.79 23.13
N ASN A 12 -43.23 -1.89 22.65
CA ASN A 12 -42.77 -2.70 21.50
C ASN A 12 -41.62 -3.69 21.77
N ILE A 13 -41.37 -4.08 23.02
CA ILE A 13 -40.32 -5.04 23.32
C ILE A 13 -40.56 -6.41 22.64
N ASP A 14 -41.81 -6.82 22.55
CA ASP A 14 -42.22 -8.08 21.90
C ASP A 14 -41.95 -8.05 20.40
N GLN A 15 -42.16 -6.89 19.76
CA GLN A 15 -41.82 -6.70 18.34
C GLN A 15 -40.30 -6.77 18.13
N ILE A 16 -39.54 -6.12 18.98
CA ILE A 16 -38.04 -6.16 18.93
C ILE A 16 -37.54 -7.59 19.15
N ALA A 17 -38.14 -8.31 20.11
CA ALA A 17 -37.78 -9.71 20.38
C ALA A 17 -38.08 -10.60 19.16
N HIS A 18 -39.24 -10.40 18.52
CA HIS A 18 -39.59 -11.11 17.29
C HIS A 18 -38.62 -10.77 16.12
N GLU A 19 -38.29 -9.52 15.89
CA GLU A 19 -37.33 -9.11 14.87
C GLU A 19 -35.94 -9.71 15.11
N ILE A 20 -35.48 -9.77 16.37
CA ILE A 20 -34.21 -10.43 16.73
C ILE A 20 -34.26 -11.93 16.39
N GLU A 21 -35.38 -12.61 16.64
CA GLU A 21 -35.58 -14.03 16.35
C GLU A 21 -35.58 -14.28 14.82
N VAL A 22 -36.31 -13.44 14.07
CA VAL A 22 -36.31 -13.46 12.59
C VAL A 22 -34.89 -13.23 12.04
N CYS A 23 -34.17 -12.25 12.56
CA CYS A 23 -32.78 -12.00 12.17
C CYS A 23 -31.85 -13.18 12.49
N LYS A 24 -32.04 -13.86 13.62
CA LYS A 24 -31.25 -15.07 13.94
C LYS A 24 -31.54 -16.23 12.99
N THR A 25 -32.78 -16.36 12.56
CA THR A 25 -33.25 -17.48 11.72
C THR A 25 -32.88 -17.29 10.25
N TYR A 26 -32.99 -16.06 9.74
CA TYR A 26 -32.89 -15.77 8.30
C TYR A 26 -31.67 -14.92 7.92
N SER A 27 -30.97 -14.30 8.86
CA SER A 27 -29.76 -13.53 8.53
C SER A 27 -28.51 -14.40 8.53
N VAL A 28 -27.60 -14.11 7.61
CA VAL A 28 -26.24 -14.68 7.62
C VAL A 28 -25.53 -14.16 8.88
N ASP A 29 -25.07 -15.08 9.73
CA ASP A 29 -24.26 -14.68 10.89
C ASP A 29 -22.93 -14.07 10.44
N HIS A 30 -22.94 -12.76 10.30
CA HIS A 30 -21.73 -12.00 9.93
C HIS A 30 -20.62 -12.10 10.99
N ARG A 31 -20.94 -12.56 12.23
CA ARG A 31 -19.95 -12.76 13.30
C ARG A 31 -19.03 -13.93 12.99
N ALA A 32 -19.57 -14.97 12.37
CA ALA A 32 -18.77 -16.14 11.95
C ALA A 32 -17.72 -15.79 10.88
N ARG A 33 -17.95 -14.71 10.09
CA ARG A 33 -17.04 -14.25 9.05
C ARG A 33 -16.17 -13.05 9.47
N ARG A 34 -16.32 -12.56 10.71
CA ARG A 34 -15.62 -11.35 11.16
C ARG A 34 -14.09 -11.51 11.10
N GLY A 35 -13.56 -12.69 11.42
CA GLY A 35 -12.14 -12.99 11.30
C GLY A 35 -11.63 -13.01 9.85
N TRP A 36 -12.38 -13.60 8.95
CA TRP A 36 -11.98 -13.73 7.54
C TRP A 36 -11.80 -12.37 6.83
N HIS A 37 -12.71 -11.43 7.04
CA HIS A 37 -12.56 -10.07 6.50
C HIS A 37 -11.34 -9.37 7.08
N THR A 38 -11.07 -9.55 8.37
CA THR A 38 -9.91 -8.95 9.04
C THR A 38 -8.60 -9.52 8.50
N GLU A 39 -8.52 -10.84 8.29
CA GLU A 39 -7.35 -11.50 7.71
C GLU A 39 -7.09 -11.01 6.28
N THR A 40 -8.13 -10.95 5.44
CA THR A 40 -8.02 -10.44 4.06
C THR A 40 -7.58 -8.97 4.05
N LEU A 41 -8.14 -8.13 4.91
CA LEU A 41 -7.75 -6.72 5.02
C LEU A 41 -6.30 -6.58 5.51
N ASN A 42 -5.89 -7.36 6.49
CA ASN A 42 -4.51 -7.35 6.97
C ASN A 42 -3.51 -7.83 5.92
N GLN A 43 -3.91 -8.75 5.04
CA GLN A 43 -3.08 -9.19 3.93
C GLN A 43 -2.98 -8.12 2.84
N LEU A 44 -4.08 -7.44 2.51
CA LEU A 44 -4.11 -6.40 1.47
C LEU A 44 -3.53 -5.07 1.94
N HIS A 45 -3.66 -4.76 3.24
CA HIS A 45 -3.20 -3.52 3.85
C HIS A 45 -2.45 -3.78 5.16
N PRO A 46 -1.33 -4.53 5.11
CA PRO A 46 -0.53 -4.78 6.30
C PRO A 46 0.08 -3.46 6.80
N LYS A 47 0.24 -3.35 8.12
CA LYS A 47 0.90 -2.18 8.72
C LYS A 47 2.38 -2.13 8.36
N HIS A 48 3.02 -3.29 8.36
CA HIS A 48 4.45 -3.46 8.10
C HIS A 48 4.66 -4.65 7.16
N ILE A 49 5.55 -4.47 6.21
CA ILE A 49 6.00 -5.51 5.28
C ILE A 49 7.52 -5.51 5.32
N ASP A 50 8.09 -6.67 5.60
CA ASP A 50 9.53 -6.88 5.51
C ASP A 50 9.92 -7.17 4.07
N PHE A 51 10.77 -6.33 3.52
CA PHE A 51 11.34 -6.49 2.19
C PHE A 51 12.82 -6.80 2.28
N THR A 52 13.30 -7.59 1.34
CA THR A 52 14.73 -7.73 1.05
C THR A 52 15.09 -6.86 -0.14
N VAL A 53 16.17 -6.11 -0.06
CA VAL A 53 16.74 -5.38 -1.20
C VAL A 53 17.40 -6.38 -2.12
N THR A 54 16.78 -6.68 -3.25
CA THR A 54 17.25 -7.70 -4.19
C THR A 54 18.01 -7.14 -5.39
N GLU A 55 17.89 -5.84 -5.64
CA GLU A 55 18.62 -5.15 -6.70
C GLU A 55 18.77 -3.67 -6.35
N ILE A 56 19.92 -3.10 -6.71
CA ILE A 56 20.20 -1.66 -6.62
C ILE A 56 20.77 -1.22 -7.96
N THR A 57 20.08 -0.29 -8.63
CA THR A 57 20.50 0.25 -9.94
C THR A 57 20.73 1.75 -9.85
N GLU A 58 21.78 2.25 -10.45
CA GLU A 58 22.01 3.69 -10.55
C GLU A 58 21.08 4.30 -11.60
N ALA A 59 20.16 5.16 -11.15
CA ALA A 59 19.24 5.90 -12.01
C ALA A 59 19.87 7.22 -12.50
N SER A 60 20.75 7.81 -11.70
CA SER A 60 21.55 8.99 -12.02
C SER A 60 22.69 9.12 -11.03
N PRO A 61 23.68 10.05 -11.22
CA PRO A 61 24.76 10.27 -10.25
C PRO A 61 24.29 10.62 -8.83
N SER A 62 23.04 11.04 -8.66
CA SER A 62 22.47 11.42 -7.37
C SER A 62 21.24 10.58 -6.97
N ALA A 63 20.92 9.51 -7.71
CA ALA A 63 19.74 8.71 -7.44
C ALA A 63 19.96 7.22 -7.74
N LYS A 64 19.43 6.36 -6.88
CA LYS A 64 19.42 4.91 -7.07
C LYS A 64 17.99 4.38 -7.01
N THR A 65 17.73 3.32 -7.78
CA THR A 65 16.51 2.54 -7.70
C THR A 65 16.78 1.27 -6.91
N PHE A 66 15.92 1.01 -5.93
CA PHE A 66 15.96 -0.16 -5.06
C PHE A 66 14.80 -1.07 -5.41
N ARG A 67 15.09 -2.34 -5.68
CA ARG A 67 14.07 -3.37 -5.82
C ARG A 67 13.86 -4.07 -4.49
N LEU A 68 12.63 -4.03 -4.02
CA LEU A 68 12.19 -4.49 -2.72
C LEU A 68 11.30 -5.72 -2.89
N THR A 69 11.83 -6.90 -2.59
CA THR A 69 11.10 -8.18 -2.66
C THR A 69 10.58 -8.55 -1.28
N PRO A 70 9.25 -8.77 -1.11
CA PRO A 70 8.68 -9.07 0.19
C PRO A 70 9.11 -10.46 0.69
N LYS A 71 9.48 -10.58 1.96
CA LYS A 71 9.86 -11.85 2.57
C LYS A 71 8.69 -12.84 2.66
N CYS A 72 7.46 -12.33 2.76
CA CYS A 72 6.24 -13.15 2.80
C CYS A 72 5.81 -13.68 1.42
N GLY A 73 6.50 -13.30 0.33
CA GLY A 73 6.17 -13.71 -1.04
C GLY A 73 4.94 -13.03 -1.64
N PHE A 74 4.28 -12.12 -0.92
CA PHE A 74 3.09 -11.41 -1.39
C PHE A 74 3.33 -9.90 -1.41
N VAL A 75 3.04 -9.28 -2.55
CA VAL A 75 3.07 -7.83 -2.74
C VAL A 75 1.63 -7.32 -2.81
N PRO A 76 1.18 -6.49 -1.84
CA PRO A 76 -0.13 -5.88 -1.92
C PRO A 76 -0.32 -5.11 -3.22
N PRO A 77 -1.50 -5.20 -3.86
CA PRO A 77 -1.78 -4.46 -5.08
C PRO A 77 -1.75 -2.95 -4.83
N PHE A 78 -1.26 -2.19 -5.80
CA PHE A 78 -1.22 -0.74 -5.72
C PHE A 78 -1.70 -0.09 -7.02
N ARG A 79 -1.96 1.21 -6.98
CA ARG A 79 -2.23 2.03 -8.16
C ARG A 79 -0.99 2.87 -8.49
N PRO A 80 -0.59 2.97 -9.78
CA PRO A 80 0.54 3.80 -10.18
C PRO A 80 0.42 5.22 -9.66
N GLY A 81 1.46 5.69 -8.96
CA GLY A 81 1.48 6.96 -8.26
C GLY A 81 1.31 6.86 -6.74
N GLN A 82 0.95 5.70 -6.21
CA GLN A 82 0.97 5.44 -4.77
C GLN A 82 2.40 5.28 -4.25
N PHE A 83 2.56 5.48 -2.95
CA PHE A 83 3.83 5.40 -2.23
C PHE A 83 3.77 4.39 -1.09
N ILE A 84 4.93 3.98 -0.63
CA ILE A 84 5.14 3.24 0.61
C ILE A 84 5.95 4.11 1.57
N ASN A 85 5.73 3.93 2.86
CA ASN A 85 6.49 4.58 3.90
C ASN A 85 7.59 3.62 4.37
N ILE A 86 8.84 3.97 4.12
CA ILE A 86 10.01 3.22 4.58
C ILE A 86 10.34 3.64 6.01
N GLU A 87 10.42 2.67 6.90
CA GLU A 87 10.88 2.87 8.27
C GLU A 87 12.41 2.72 8.32
N MET A 88 13.05 3.63 9.01
CA MET A 88 14.51 3.68 9.17
C MET A 88 14.85 3.97 10.62
N GLU A 89 15.90 3.32 11.11
CA GLU A 89 16.52 3.69 12.36
C GLU A 89 17.96 4.13 12.08
N ILE A 90 18.25 5.39 12.29
CA ILE A 90 19.52 6.01 11.95
C ILE A 90 20.10 6.66 13.21
N ASN A 91 21.23 6.17 13.68
CA ASN A 91 21.86 6.63 14.93
C ASN A 91 20.91 6.62 16.15
N GLY A 92 20.06 5.58 16.27
CA GLY A 92 19.08 5.44 17.34
C GLY A 92 17.82 6.31 17.17
N ILE A 93 17.70 7.06 16.07
CA ILE A 93 16.52 7.88 15.76
C ILE A 93 15.65 7.13 14.77
N ARG A 94 14.42 6.81 15.18
CA ARG A 94 13.41 6.24 14.29
C ARG A 94 12.76 7.33 13.45
N THR A 95 12.72 7.10 12.16
CA THR A 95 12.11 8.00 11.19
C THR A 95 11.42 7.22 10.07
N THR A 96 10.50 7.87 9.39
CA THR A 96 9.78 7.28 8.26
C THR A 96 9.81 8.24 7.09
N ARG A 97 10.02 7.73 5.88
CA ARG A 97 9.99 8.52 4.64
C ARG A 97 9.14 7.85 3.58
N ALA A 98 8.33 8.65 2.92
CA ALA A 98 7.50 8.22 1.81
C ALA A 98 8.32 8.17 0.51
N TYR A 99 8.23 7.03 -0.19
CA TYR A 99 8.82 6.86 -1.52
C TYR A 99 7.76 6.30 -2.47
N THR A 100 7.58 6.98 -3.59
CA THR A 100 6.65 6.52 -4.63
C THR A 100 7.14 5.21 -5.23
N ILE A 101 6.22 4.28 -5.44
CA ILE A 101 6.49 3.04 -6.14
C ILE A 101 6.70 3.39 -7.62
N SER A 102 7.90 3.11 -8.15
CA SER A 102 8.29 3.41 -9.52
C SER A 102 8.10 2.25 -10.49
N SER A 103 7.94 1.02 -9.99
CA SER A 103 7.60 -0.15 -10.81
C SER A 103 6.19 -0.07 -11.39
N PRO A 104 5.89 -0.81 -12.49
CA PRO A 104 4.54 -0.89 -13.04
C PRO A 104 3.60 -1.71 -12.14
N MET A 105 2.30 -1.43 -12.20
CA MET A 105 1.27 -2.16 -11.46
C MET A 105 1.13 -3.62 -11.90
N SER A 106 1.57 -3.97 -13.10
CA SER A 106 1.61 -5.33 -13.63
C SER A 106 2.60 -6.23 -12.88
N GLN A 107 3.62 -5.63 -12.26
CA GLN A 107 4.59 -6.34 -11.43
C GLN A 107 3.96 -6.76 -10.10
N ARG A 108 4.07 -8.08 -9.78
CA ARG A 108 3.43 -8.72 -8.62
C ARG A 108 4.40 -9.38 -7.65
N SER A 109 5.71 -9.29 -7.93
CA SER A 109 6.73 -9.98 -7.12
C SER A 109 7.57 -9.03 -6.28
N TYR A 110 7.62 -7.74 -6.63
CA TYR A 110 8.43 -6.73 -5.93
C TYR A 110 7.86 -5.33 -6.14
N TYR A 111 8.33 -4.39 -5.32
CA TYR A 111 8.23 -2.95 -5.61
C TYR A 111 9.59 -2.41 -6.02
N GLU A 112 9.60 -1.36 -6.82
CA GLU A 112 10.76 -0.51 -7.01
C GLU A 112 10.46 0.88 -6.46
N ILE A 113 11.47 1.46 -5.82
CA ILE A 113 11.47 2.85 -5.39
C ILE A 113 12.73 3.52 -5.88
N THR A 114 12.64 4.75 -6.34
CA THR A 114 13.80 5.53 -6.76
C THR A 114 14.05 6.65 -5.77
N VAL A 115 15.20 6.60 -5.11
CA VAL A 115 15.62 7.55 -4.08
C VAL A 115 16.64 8.50 -4.68
N LYS A 116 16.35 9.80 -4.65
CA LYS A 116 17.29 10.86 -5.02
C LYS A 116 17.85 11.51 -3.76
N ARG A 117 19.15 11.80 -3.78
CA ARG A 117 19.81 12.54 -2.70
C ARG A 117 19.21 13.95 -2.58
N ALA A 118 18.67 14.25 -1.43
CA ALA A 118 18.23 15.60 -1.10
C ALA A 118 19.31 16.32 -0.27
N PRO A 119 19.50 17.62 -0.46
CA PRO A 119 20.43 18.40 0.34
C PRO A 119 20.10 18.27 1.82
N ASN A 120 21.10 17.98 2.64
CA ASN A 120 20.99 17.86 4.11
C ASN A 120 19.92 16.84 4.58
N ALA A 121 19.54 15.90 3.74
CA ALA A 121 18.49 14.94 4.05
C ALA A 121 19.06 13.64 4.61
N PHE A 122 18.78 13.42 5.87
CA PHE A 122 19.14 12.31 6.70
C PHE A 122 18.67 10.95 6.11
N GLY A 123 17.38 10.84 5.73
CA GLY A 123 16.83 9.57 5.25
C GLY A 123 17.30 9.18 3.84
N SER A 124 17.43 10.13 2.91
CA SER A 124 17.91 9.81 1.56
C SER A 124 19.42 9.49 1.56
N ALA A 125 20.20 10.09 2.44
CA ALA A 125 21.60 9.74 2.62
C ALA A 125 21.71 8.28 3.10
N HIS A 126 21.00 7.92 4.17
CA HIS A 126 20.97 6.56 4.68
C HIS A 126 20.60 5.53 3.60
N MET A 127 19.53 5.77 2.84
CA MET A 127 19.12 4.87 1.75
C MET A 127 20.20 4.70 0.68
N LEU A 128 20.91 5.77 0.33
CA LEU A 128 21.89 5.76 -0.77
C LEU A 128 23.27 5.23 -0.37
N ASP A 129 23.67 5.45 0.89
CA ASP A 129 25.04 5.20 1.37
C ASP A 129 25.13 3.93 2.23
N ASP A 130 24.13 3.67 3.08
CA ASP A 130 24.18 2.61 4.09
C ASP A 130 23.43 1.35 3.64
N VAL A 131 22.27 1.49 2.94
CA VAL A 131 21.46 0.34 2.51
C VAL A 131 22.13 -0.40 1.37
N LYS A 132 22.30 -1.72 1.55
CA LYS A 132 23.02 -2.62 0.64
C LYS A 132 22.10 -3.73 0.11
N LEU A 133 22.59 -4.39 -0.92
CA LEU A 133 21.98 -5.61 -1.46
C LEU A 133 21.88 -6.68 -0.35
N GLY A 134 20.70 -7.28 -0.19
CA GLY A 134 20.43 -8.28 0.84
C GLY A 134 19.88 -7.70 2.14
N ASP A 135 19.93 -6.40 2.36
CA ASP A 135 19.42 -5.77 3.57
C ASP A 135 17.90 -5.90 3.67
N THR A 136 17.43 -5.86 4.91
CA THR A 136 15.99 -5.83 5.21
C THR A 136 15.52 -4.40 5.36
N VAL A 137 14.46 -4.06 4.63
CA VAL A 137 13.77 -2.78 4.69
C VAL A 137 12.33 -3.01 5.11
N ILE A 138 11.87 -2.29 6.12
CA ILE A 138 10.48 -2.34 6.59
C ILE A 138 9.71 -1.21 5.94
N ALA A 139 8.56 -1.53 5.37
CA ALA A 139 7.70 -0.55 4.75
C ALA A 139 6.22 -0.76 5.06
N SER A 140 5.42 0.29 4.90
CA SER A 140 3.96 0.20 4.96
C SER A 140 3.38 -0.45 3.71
N ALA A 141 2.09 -0.82 3.75
CA ALA A 141 1.33 -1.06 2.53
C ALA A 141 1.26 0.22 1.67
N PRO A 142 0.99 0.07 0.34
CA PRO A 142 0.80 1.20 -0.56
C PRO A 142 -0.32 2.13 -0.11
N SER A 143 -0.07 3.44 -0.18
CA SER A 143 -1.01 4.48 0.20
C SER A 143 -0.90 5.69 -0.74
N GLY A 144 -1.82 6.65 -0.60
CA GLY A 144 -1.86 7.85 -1.41
C GLY A 144 -2.96 7.86 -2.46
N THR A 145 -3.32 9.07 -2.89
CA THR A 145 -4.43 9.33 -3.82
C THR A 145 -3.99 9.90 -5.16
N PHE A 146 -2.68 10.10 -5.35
CA PHE A 146 -2.12 10.60 -6.61
C PHE A 146 -2.01 9.48 -7.64
N TYR A 147 -3.12 9.11 -8.25
CA TYR A 147 -3.18 8.11 -9.32
C TYR A 147 -4.20 8.50 -10.39
N ARG A 148 -4.03 7.95 -11.58
CA ARG A 148 -4.97 8.13 -12.68
C ARG A 148 -6.24 7.30 -12.47
N LEU A 149 -7.40 7.95 -12.68
CA LEU A 149 -8.70 7.31 -12.80
C LEU A 149 -9.19 7.46 -14.26
N PRO A 150 -9.20 6.41 -15.08
CA PRO A 150 -9.58 6.51 -16.50
C PRO A 150 -11.01 7.04 -16.73
N CYS A 151 -11.91 6.80 -15.76
CA CYS A 151 -13.29 7.29 -15.81
C CYS A 151 -13.44 8.81 -15.53
N VAL A 152 -12.43 9.43 -14.90
CA VAL A 152 -12.45 10.86 -14.52
C VAL A 152 -11.47 11.67 -15.35
N HIS A 153 -10.29 11.12 -15.60
CA HIS A 153 -9.22 11.81 -16.32
C HIS A 153 -9.31 11.56 -17.82
N GLY A 154 -9.06 12.59 -18.61
CA GLY A 154 -9.09 12.50 -20.07
C GLY A 154 -8.06 11.51 -20.65
N LYS A 155 -8.21 11.23 -21.96
CA LYS A 155 -7.29 10.34 -22.69
C LYS A 155 -5.89 10.97 -22.91
N ARG A 156 -5.83 12.30 -22.98
CA ARG A 156 -4.57 13.04 -23.11
C ARG A 156 -4.10 13.49 -21.74
N LEU A 157 -2.88 13.16 -21.38
CA LEU A 157 -2.27 13.50 -20.10
C LEU A 157 -1.02 14.33 -20.36
N VAL A 158 -0.82 15.35 -19.54
CA VAL A 158 0.41 16.13 -19.48
C VAL A 158 1.00 15.91 -18.10
N PHE A 159 2.22 15.43 -18.04
CA PHE A 159 2.96 15.24 -16.80
C PHE A 159 3.98 16.36 -16.63
N ILE A 160 3.93 17.03 -15.49
CA ILE A 160 4.89 18.06 -15.11
C ILE A 160 5.62 17.57 -13.85
N ALA A 161 6.92 17.35 -13.96
CA ALA A 161 7.72 16.79 -12.87
C ALA A 161 8.99 17.62 -12.62
N GLY A 162 9.31 17.81 -11.36
CA GLY A 162 10.59 18.34 -10.89
C GLY A 162 11.39 17.26 -10.15
N GLY A 163 12.62 16.96 -10.62
CA GLY A 163 13.53 16.03 -9.97
C GLY A 163 12.94 14.63 -9.77
N SER A 164 12.96 14.13 -8.52
CA SER A 164 12.40 12.81 -8.17
C SER A 164 10.88 12.71 -8.30
N GLY A 165 10.17 13.82 -8.50
CA GLY A 165 8.72 13.82 -8.77
C GLY A 165 8.31 13.14 -10.07
N ILE A 166 9.26 12.68 -10.89
CA ILE A 166 8.98 11.86 -12.08
C ILE A 166 8.58 10.42 -11.73
N THR A 167 8.91 9.92 -10.55
CA THR A 167 8.68 8.51 -10.17
C THR A 167 7.22 8.04 -10.31
N PRO A 168 6.17 8.79 -9.88
CA PRO A 168 4.79 8.36 -10.10
C PRO A 168 4.43 8.25 -11.58
N PHE A 169 4.96 9.13 -12.41
CA PHE A 169 4.71 9.12 -13.85
C PHE A 169 5.39 7.94 -14.54
N MET A 170 6.58 7.54 -14.08
CA MET A 170 7.25 6.34 -14.60
C MET A 170 6.40 5.09 -14.34
N SER A 171 5.88 4.93 -13.12
CA SER A 171 4.96 3.83 -12.79
C SER A 171 3.69 3.83 -13.65
N MET A 172 3.10 5.02 -13.90
CA MET A 172 1.93 5.19 -14.76
C MET A 172 2.23 4.81 -16.21
N LEU A 173 3.33 5.34 -16.78
CA LEU A 173 3.71 5.10 -18.17
C LEU A 173 4.07 3.64 -18.43
N GLN A 174 4.84 3.02 -17.55
CA GLN A 174 5.19 1.60 -17.66
C GLN A 174 3.94 0.71 -17.56
N THR A 175 3.02 1.04 -16.66
CA THR A 175 1.75 0.30 -16.51
C THR A 175 0.88 0.41 -17.77
N ASP A 176 0.78 1.59 -18.36
CA ASP A 176 0.01 1.80 -19.59
C ASP A 176 0.69 1.12 -20.79
N TYR A 177 2.02 1.16 -20.87
CA TYR A 177 2.79 0.44 -21.88
C TYR A 177 2.60 -1.08 -21.80
N ASP A 178 2.67 -1.66 -20.59
CA ASP A 178 2.45 -3.10 -20.38
C ASP A 178 1.05 -3.55 -20.79
N LYS A 179 0.03 -2.70 -20.61
CA LYS A 179 -1.33 -2.97 -21.10
C LYS A 179 -1.39 -2.95 -22.61
N MET A 180 -0.80 -1.94 -23.24
CA MET A 180 -0.78 -1.84 -24.73
C MET A 180 -0.10 -3.03 -25.38
N VAL A 181 1.00 -3.53 -24.78
CA VAL A 181 1.73 -4.71 -25.33
C VAL A 181 0.96 -6.01 -25.14
N LYS A 182 0.09 -6.11 -24.14
CA LYS A 182 -0.72 -7.32 -23.90
C LYS A 182 -2.00 -7.38 -24.72
N ASP A 183 -2.42 -6.25 -25.26
CA ASP A 183 -3.64 -6.15 -26.08
C ASP A 183 -3.36 -6.38 -27.59
N PHE A 184 -2.11 -6.69 -27.95
CA PHE A 184 -1.65 -7.15 -29.27
C PHE A 184 -1.16 -8.61 -29.22
#